data_61b3fe528f6d9a6e5f975517d3e6e5ae
#
_entry.id   61b3fe528f6d9a6e5f975517d3e6e5ae
#
_cell.length_a   1.000
_cell.length_b   1.000
_cell.length_c   1.000
_cell.angle_alpha   90.00
_cell.angle_beta   90.00
_cell.angle_gamma   90.00
#
_symmetry.space_group_name_H-M   'P 1'
#
loop_
_entity.id
_entity.type
_entity.pdbx_description
1 polymer ?
#
loop_
_entity_poly.entity_id
_entity_poly.type
_entity_poly.pdbx_seq_one_letter_code
_entity_poly.pdbx_strand_id
1 'polypeptide(L)'
;MFLNDHETATDLLYYEAIAKTVVKLIRQTPDVPITIGVHGDWGAGKSSVLKMTESAFAGDDRVLCLWFNGWTFEGFEDAKTIVIETIVDELRRARPNSKKVAEAAKKVLKRVDWLKIARKAGGLAFTAATGIPTFDQMKDLYGLATSILAKPQDHISLEDLKGVAEKAGEFVKEAPEESDHLPEHIHAFREEFKELLDAADIDQLVVIVDDLDRCLPKTAIATLEAIRLFLFVERTAFVIGADELMIEYAVREHFPDLPRSSGPLSYARNYLEKLIQVPFRIPALGVAETRVYVTLLLAENALGRTDARFTKLLAAAREDMRRPWKSRGLDRKTVEAAMGGTVPAEVGQALTLAAHVTKILSEGTRGNPRQIKRFLNSLMLRHAIAEERGFGGDVQRPVLAKIMLAERFYPDFYEQIARLAAADPDGKVEALGRFEDHVRAPALPDDDDDDPKPAGKGAKKPTAAKPSALPSEAEEWAKNDWIKGWAAIDPLLKDIDLRPYVFVTRDKRGALGGLVAASHLEGLVERLMG
;
A
#
# COMPACT_ATOMS: atom_id res chain seq x y z
N MET A 1 -22.91 9.22 -6.77
CA MET A 1 -21.65 9.75 -7.33
C MET A 1 -20.50 8.89 -6.84
N PHE A 2 -19.51 8.62 -7.68
CA PHE A 2 -18.49 7.60 -7.42
C PHE A 2 -17.20 8.26 -6.90
N LEU A 3 -16.58 7.70 -5.86
CA LEU A 3 -15.27 8.15 -5.36
C LEU A 3 -14.18 7.65 -6.31
N ASN A 4 -13.50 8.56 -6.98
CA ASN A 4 -12.45 8.21 -7.93
C ASN A 4 -11.26 7.54 -7.24
N ASP A 5 -10.76 6.44 -7.83
CA ASP A 5 -9.62 5.65 -7.31
C ASP A 5 -8.26 6.01 -7.97
N HIS A 6 -8.23 7.03 -8.84
CA HIS A 6 -6.99 7.50 -9.44
C HIS A 6 -6.10 8.22 -8.42
N GLU A 7 -4.80 8.28 -8.74
CA GLU A 7 -3.83 9.09 -8.01
C GLU A 7 -4.24 10.57 -8.04
N THR A 8 -3.95 11.28 -6.98
CA THR A 8 -4.35 12.68 -6.83
C THR A 8 -3.24 13.50 -6.19
N ALA A 9 -3.06 14.72 -6.70
CA ALA A 9 -2.27 15.75 -6.04
C ALA A 9 -3.03 16.44 -4.90
N THR A 10 -4.37 16.24 -4.80
CA THR A 10 -5.16 16.77 -3.68
C THR A 10 -4.98 15.88 -2.47
N ASP A 11 -4.34 16.40 -1.45
CA ASP A 11 -3.99 15.68 -0.24
C ASP A 11 -5.14 15.64 0.76
N LEU A 12 -5.73 14.46 0.95
CA LEU A 12 -6.75 14.17 1.97
C LEU A 12 -6.18 13.46 3.22
N LEU A 13 -4.88 13.09 3.20
CA LEU A 13 -4.24 12.23 4.20
C LEU A 13 -3.01 12.86 4.86
N TYR A 14 -2.74 14.14 4.54
CA TYR A 14 -1.54 14.86 4.94
C TYR A 14 -0.23 14.20 4.46
N TYR A 15 -0.29 13.50 3.31
CA TYR A 15 0.87 12.91 2.64
C TYR A 15 1.78 13.95 2.00
N GLU A 16 1.31 15.19 1.87
CA GLU A 16 2.12 16.34 1.44
C GLU A 16 3.37 16.52 2.30
N ALA A 17 3.30 16.17 3.59
CA ALA A 17 4.46 16.21 4.48
C ALA A 17 5.56 15.23 4.03
N ILE A 18 5.18 14.06 3.54
CA ILE A 18 6.09 13.05 2.97
C ILE A 18 6.69 13.57 1.67
N ALA A 19 5.85 14.03 0.75
CA ALA A 19 6.28 14.57 -0.55
C ALA A 19 7.24 15.77 -0.38
N LYS A 20 6.92 16.71 0.51
CA LYS A 20 7.82 17.84 0.84
C LYS A 20 9.14 17.38 1.44
N THR A 21 9.16 16.32 2.23
CA THR A 21 10.40 15.77 2.78
C THR A 21 11.26 15.15 1.68
N VAL A 22 10.66 14.39 0.74
CA VAL A 22 11.34 13.85 -0.44
C VAL A 22 11.95 14.98 -1.27
N VAL A 23 11.16 16.01 -1.59
CA VAL A 23 11.63 17.19 -2.34
C VAL A 23 12.78 17.90 -1.63
N LYS A 24 12.66 18.07 -0.30
CA LYS A 24 13.72 18.70 0.51
C LYS A 24 15.02 17.88 0.46
N LEU A 25 14.95 16.56 0.59
CA LEU A 25 16.12 15.69 0.48
C LEU A 25 16.79 15.84 -0.88
N ILE A 26 16.03 15.80 -1.96
CA ILE A 26 16.55 15.96 -3.32
C ILE A 26 17.25 17.32 -3.49
N ARG A 27 16.64 18.42 -3.03
CA ARG A 27 17.20 19.76 -3.13
C ARG A 27 18.40 20.02 -2.23
N GLN A 28 18.56 19.28 -1.14
CA GLN A 28 19.70 19.41 -0.21
C GLN A 28 20.93 18.61 -0.65
N THR A 29 20.78 17.69 -1.60
CA THR A 29 21.86 16.82 -2.08
C THR A 29 22.00 16.91 -3.61
N PRO A 30 22.19 18.13 -4.20
CA PRO A 30 22.19 18.26 -5.66
C PRO A 30 23.38 17.55 -6.32
N ASP A 31 24.53 17.55 -5.66
CA ASP A 31 25.78 17.00 -6.21
C ASP A 31 25.96 15.49 -5.96
N VAL A 32 25.03 14.87 -5.21
CA VAL A 32 25.13 13.45 -4.87
C VAL A 32 23.91 12.73 -5.45
N PRO A 33 24.12 11.64 -6.20
CA PRO A 33 22.99 10.83 -6.67
C PRO A 33 22.23 10.23 -5.48
N ILE A 34 20.92 10.35 -5.49
CA ILE A 34 20.05 9.85 -4.42
C ILE A 34 18.94 8.96 -4.96
N THR A 35 18.69 7.84 -4.27
CA THR A 35 17.57 6.95 -4.56
C THR A 35 16.68 6.81 -3.33
N ILE A 36 15.43 7.23 -3.47
CA ILE A 36 14.42 7.24 -2.41
C ILE A 36 13.35 6.21 -2.75
N GLY A 37 13.12 5.26 -1.87
CA GLY A 37 12.02 4.29 -1.98
C GLY A 37 10.80 4.77 -1.21
N VAL A 38 9.68 4.94 -1.90
CA VAL A 38 8.36 5.18 -1.30
C VAL A 38 7.59 3.87 -1.30
N HIS A 39 7.71 3.12 -0.20
CA HIS A 39 7.15 1.78 -0.07
C HIS A 39 5.77 1.79 0.58
N GLY A 40 4.99 0.79 0.29
CA GLY A 40 3.67 0.57 0.89
C GLY A 40 2.87 -0.46 0.13
N ASP A 41 1.88 -1.01 0.80
CA ASP A 41 0.97 -2.00 0.22
C ASP A 41 0.22 -1.42 -0.99
N TRP A 42 -0.32 -2.29 -1.82
CA TRP A 42 -1.15 -1.84 -2.95
C TRP A 42 -2.36 -1.03 -2.46
N GLY A 43 -2.46 0.23 -2.95
CA GLY A 43 -3.52 1.15 -2.53
C GLY A 43 -3.17 2.02 -1.30
N ALA A 44 -1.95 1.95 -0.77
CA ALA A 44 -1.48 2.79 0.34
C ALA A 44 -1.33 4.28 -0.02
N GLY A 45 -1.34 4.63 -1.32
CA GLY A 45 -1.20 6.01 -1.77
C GLY A 45 0.18 6.37 -2.32
N LYS A 46 1.04 5.40 -2.66
CA LYS A 46 2.37 5.61 -3.25
C LYS A 46 2.33 6.60 -4.42
N SER A 47 1.52 6.29 -5.44
CA SER A 47 1.37 7.14 -6.64
C SER A 47 0.91 8.56 -6.30
N SER A 48 0.09 8.75 -5.25
CA SER A 48 -0.32 10.09 -4.82
C SER A 48 0.83 10.87 -4.20
N VAL A 49 1.68 10.23 -3.37
CA VAL A 49 2.90 10.85 -2.83
C VAL A 49 3.84 11.24 -3.96
N LEU A 50 4.05 10.34 -4.93
CA LEU A 50 4.87 10.60 -6.11
C LEU A 50 4.31 11.77 -6.94
N LYS A 51 2.98 11.83 -7.13
CA LYS A 51 2.32 12.94 -7.85
C LYS A 51 2.46 14.28 -7.16
N MET A 52 2.38 14.29 -5.83
CA MET A 52 2.65 15.49 -5.03
C MET A 52 4.13 15.91 -5.13
N THR A 53 5.04 14.94 -5.18
CA THR A 53 6.49 15.17 -5.36
C THR A 53 6.75 15.78 -6.74
N GLU A 54 6.21 15.21 -7.82
CA GLU A 54 6.28 15.76 -9.18
C GLU A 54 5.76 17.20 -9.24
N SER A 55 4.57 17.43 -8.66
CA SER A 55 3.93 18.75 -8.67
C SER A 55 4.74 19.83 -7.95
N ALA A 56 5.59 19.44 -7.00
CA ALA A 56 6.45 20.39 -6.28
C ALA A 56 7.66 20.86 -7.09
N PHE A 57 7.99 20.19 -8.19
CA PHE A 57 9.02 20.62 -9.16
C PHE A 57 8.41 21.34 -10.38
N ALA A 58 7.08 21.38 -10.49
CA ALA A 58 6.42 22.05 -11.60
C ALA A 58 6.77 23.56 -11.63
N GLY A 59 7.19 24.05 -12.81
CA GLY A 59 7.58 25.45 -12.99
C GLY A 59 9.04 25.78 -12.65
N ASP A 60 9.86 24.78 -12.31
CA ASP A 60 11.30 24.94 -12.13
C ASP A 60 12.02 24.47 -13.41
N ASP A 61 12.37 25.43 -14.31
CA ASP A 61 12.96 25.14 -15.63
C ASP A 61 14.36 24.52 -15.55
N ARG A 62 14.98 24.51 -14.38
CA ARG A 62 16.29 23.89 -14.13
C ARG A 62 16.19 22.49 -13.52
N VAL A 63 14.97 22.04 -13.20
CA VAL A 63 14.71 20.69 -12.73
C VAL A 63 13.90 19.93 -13.78
N LEU A 64 14.48 18.88 -14.34
CA LEU A 64 13.75 17.99 -15.22
C LEU A 64 13.17 16.83 -14.38
N CYS A 65 11.86 16.83 -14.22
CA CYS A 65 11.13 15.77 -13.53
C CYS A 65 10.46 14.85 -14.54
N LEU A 66 10.83 13.57 -14.55
CA LEU A 66 10.32 12.57 -15.47
C LEU A 66 9.54 11.51 -14.72
N TRP A 67 8.38 11.13 -15.27
CA TRP A 67 7.55 10.08 -14.72
C TRP A 67 7.61 8.83 -15.58
N PHE A 68 8.06 7.72 -14.98
CA PHE A 68 8.06 6.40 -15.58
C PHE A 68 7.03 5.52 -14.89
N ASN A 69 6.12 4.97 -15.66
CA ASN A 69 5.26 3.90 -15.18
C ASN A 69 5.88 2.56 -15.63
N GLY A 70 6.21 1.71 -14.69
CA GLY A 70 6.85 0.42 -14.95
C GLY A 70 6.08 -0.43 -15.97
N TRP A 71 4.77 -0.35 -15.98
CA TRP A 71 3.90 -1.10 -16.90
C TRP A 71 4.07 -0.72 -18.36
N THR A 72 4.50 0.50 -18.68
CA THR A 72 4.74 0.93 -20.06
C THR A 72 5.95 0.22 -20.69
N PHE A 73 6.80 -0.41 -19.89
CA PHE A 73 7.97 -1.17 -20.33
C PHE A 73 7.70 -2.68 -20.48
N GLU A 74 6.49 -3.13 -20.15
CA GLU A 74 6.10 -4.53 -20.27
C GLU A 74 6.06 -4.94 -21.76
N GLY A 75 6.73 -6.04 -22.09
CA GLY A 75 6.82 -6.54 -23.48
C GLY A 75 8.05 -6.08 -24.26
N PHE A 76 8.87 -5.19 -23.73
CA PHE A 76 10.15 -4.84 -24.33
C PHE A 76 11.28 -5.75 -23.83
N GLU A 77 12.10 -6.27 -24.72
CA GLU A 77 13.21 -7.17 -24.35
C GLU A 77 14.31 -6.45 -23.55
N ASP A 78 14.42 -5.12 -23.66
CA ASP A 78 15.47 -4.32 -23.01
C ASP A 78 14.93 -3.05 -22.32
N ALA A 79 14.24 -3.24 -21.20
CA ALA A 79 13.73 -2.13 -20.38
C ALA A 79 14.84 -1.16 -19.92
N LYS A 80 16.09 -1.66 -19.72
CA LYS A 80 17.24 -0.81 -19.33
C LYS A 80 17.53 0.27 -20.36
N THR A 81 17.61 -0.14 -21.60
CA THR A 81 17.90 0.77 -22.71
C THR A 81 16.80 1.80 -22.88
N ILE A 82 15.53 1.36 -22.79
CA ILE A 82 14.38 2.26 -22.97
C ILE A 82 14.38 3.35 -21.90
N VAL A 83 14.65 3.01 -20.63
CA VAL A 83 14.75 4.00 -19.56
C VAL A 83 15.81 5.05 -19.88
N ILE A 84 17.01 4.63 -20.27
CA ILE A 84 18.12 5.55 -20.58
C ILE A 84 17.80 6.40 -21.82
N GLU A 85 17.33 5.75 -22.90
CA GLU A 85 16.97 6.45 -24.15
C GLU A 85 15.86 7.47 -23.91
N THR A 86 14.84 7.12 -23.11
CA THR A 86 13.75 8.05 -22.76
C THR A 86 14.28 9.24 -21.97
N ILE A 87 15.15 9.04 -20.97
CA ILE A 87 15.77 10.13 -20.23
C ILE A 87 16.55 11.06 -21.16
N VAL A 88 17.38 10.50 -22.06
CA VAL A 88 18.16 11.27 -23.02
C VAL A 88 17.27 12.04 -24.01
N ASP A 89 16.20 11.41 -24.48
CA ASP A 89 15.23 12.05 -25.39
C ASP A 89 14.47 13.18 -24.70
N GLU A 90 14.07 13.03 -23.45
CA GLU A 90 13.40 14.10 -22.69
C GLU A 90 14.35 15.27 -22.42
N LEU A 91 15.63 15.02 -22.10
CA LEU A 91 16.66 16.06 -22.00
C LEU A 91 16.82 16.82 -23.33
N ARG A 92 16.78 16.09 -24.45
CA ARG A 92 16.83 16.71 -25.79
C ARG A 92 15.57 17.53 -26.09
N ARG A 93 14.40 17.07 -25.68
CA ARG A 93 13.13 17.79 -25.85
C ARG A 93 13.06 19.05 -24.98
N ALA A 94 13.67 19.05 -23.80
CA ALA A 94 13.76 20.23 -22.95
C ALA A 94 14.48 21.43 -23.63
N ARG A 95 15.39 21.14 -24.58
CA ARG A 95 16.16 22.16 -25.35
C ARG A 95 16.24 21.80 -26.83
N PRO A 96 15.13 21.83 -27.58
CA PRO A 96 15.02 21.21 -28.92
C PRO A 96 15.93 21.83 -29.99
N ASN A 97 16.29 23.11 -29.82
CA ASN A 97 17.11 23.85 -30.79
C ASN A 97 18.60 23.87 -30.43
N SER A 98 19.04 23.23 -29.37
CA SER A 98 20.43 23.22 -28.93
C SER A 98 21.23 22.13 -29.65
N LYS A 99 22.16 22.54 -30.53
CA LYS A 99 23.13 21.65 -31.18
C LYS A 99 24.00 20.93 -30.14
N LYS A 100 24.39 21.63 -29.07
CA LYS A 100 25.20 21.06 -27.99
C LYS A 100 24.48 19.90 -27.28
N VAL A 101 23.19 20.07 -26.98
CA VAL A 101 22.37 18.98 -26.39
C VAL A 101 22.27 17.80 -27.34
N ALA A 102 22.03 18.04 -28.63
CA ALA A 102 21.93 16.97 -29.62
C ALA A 102 23.24 16.18 -29.78
N GLU A 103 24.39 16.86 -29.75
CA GLU A 103 25.71 16.21 -29.81
C GLU A 103 26.03 15.42 -28.54
N ALA A 104 25.77 15.99 -27.34
CA ALA A 104 25.95 15.32 -26.08
C ALA A 104 25.03 14.08 -25.96
N ALA A 105 23.76 14.21 -26.32
CA ALA A 105 22.82 13.10 -26.34
C ALA A 105 23.29 11.94 -27.24
N LYS A 106 23.84 12.27 -28.43
CA LYS A 106 24.38 11.26 -29.36
C LYS A 106 25.60 10.52 -28.78
N LYS A 107 26.45 11.19 -27.99
CA LYS A 107 27.57 10.54 -27.29
C LYS A 107 27.05 9.53 -26.26
N VAL A 108 26.12 9.96 -25.40
CA VAL A 108 25.53 9.09 -24.37
C VAL A 108 24.85 7.87 -24.99
N LEU A 109 24.03 8.04 -26.05
CA LEU A 109 23.35 6.93 -26.72
C LEU A 109 24.33 5.92 -27.35
N LYS A 110 25.42 6.38 -27.97
CA LYS A 110 26.48 5.48 -28.44
C LYS A 110 27.09 4.64 -27.32
N ARG A 111 27.24 5.22 -26.14
CA ARG A 111 27.78 4.53 -24.97
C ARG A 111 26.80 3.46 -24.47
N VAL A 112 25.50 3.76 -24.51
CA VAL A 112 24.43 2.80 -24.15
C VAL A 112 24.44 1.59 -25.10
N ASP A 113 24.61 1.81 -26.40
CA ASP A 113 24.71 0.72 -27.37
C ASP A 113 25.92 -0.18 -27.10
N TRP A 114 27.05 0.42 -26.72
CA TRP A 114 28.23 -0.36 -26.32
C TRP A 114 27.97 -1.18 -25.05
N LEU A 115 27.29 -0.61 -24.03
CA LEU A 115 26.91 -1.33 -22.80
C LEU A 115 25.98 -2.53 -23.08
N LYS A 116 25.16 -2.46 -24.12
CA LYS A 116 24.36 -3.62 -24.60
C LYS A 116 25.25 -4.77 -25.10
N ILE A 117 26.29 -4.45 -25.84
CA ILE A 117 27.23 -5.43 -26.42
C ILE A 117 28.08 -6.06 -25.30
N ALA A 118 28.63 -5.25 -24.39
CA ALA A 118 29.46 -5.70 -23.28
C ALA A 118 28.73 -6.64 -22.31
N ARG A 119 27.40 -6.47 -22.16
CA ARG A 119 26.57 -7.36 -21.33
C ARG A 119 26.48 -8.78 -21.86
N LYS A 120 26.55 -8.96 -23.18
CA LYS A 120 26.59 -10.31 -23.77
C LYS A 120 27.90 -11.04 -23.50
N ALA A 121 28.95 -10.30 -23.14
CA ALA A 121 30.30 -10.82 -22.90
C ALA A 121 30.64 -11.16 -21.43
N GLY A 122 29.82 -10.77 -20.43
CA GLY A 122 29.98 -11.24 -19.04
C GLY A 122 29.70 -10.21 -17.95
N GLY A 123 28.93 -10.60 -16.95
CA GLY A 123 28.56 -9.75 -15.79
C GLY A 123 29.72 -9.41 -14.83
N LEU A 124 30.87 -10.08 -14.96
CA LEU A 124 32.05 -9.95 -14.09
C LEU A 124 32.68 -8.54 -14.15
N ALA A 125 32.78 -8.00 -15.36
CA ALA A 125 33.38 -6.70 -15.58
C ALA A 125 32.55 -5.54 -15.01
N PHE A 126 31.23 -5.67 -14.97
CA PHE A 126 30.34 -4.67 -14.38
C PHE A 126 30.54 -4.54 -12.86
N THR A 127 30.78 -5.66 -12.16
CA THR A 127 31.04 -5.69 -10.72
C THR A 127 32.38 -5.06 -10.37
N ALA A 128 33.41 -5.33 -11.15
CA ALA A 128 34.74 -4.72 -10.96
C ALA A 128 34.69 -3.19 -11.11
N ALA A 129 33.82 -2.68 -11.99
CA ALA A 129 33.70 -1.26 -12.25
C ALA A 129 32.82 -0.48 -11.26
N THR A 130 31.79 -1.13 -10.72
CA THR A 130 30.80 -0.47 -9.86
C THR A 130 30.96 -0.82 -8.38
N GLY A 131 31.80 -1.81 -8.04
CA GLY A 131 31.90 -2.34 -6.69
C GLY A 131 30.64 -3.08 -6.21
N ILE A 132 29.62 -3.17 -7.06
CA ILE A 132 28.35 -3.81 -6.75
C ILE A 132 28.27 -5.11 -7.53
N PRO A 133 28.34 -6.30 -6.87
CA PRO A 133 28.28 -7.58 -7.54
C PRO A 133 27.00 -7.70 -8.35
N THR A 134 27.10 -8.29 -9.57
CA THR A 134 25.91 -8.67 -10.30
C THR A 134 25.18 -9.77 -9.54
N PHE A 135 23.92 -9.95 -9.84
CA PHE A 135 23.10 -10.92 -9.13
C PHE A 135 23.64 -12.36 -9.30
N ASP A 136 24.12 -12.72 -10.49
CA ASP A 136 24.71 -14.03 -10.75
C ASP A 136 25.98 -14.27 -9.91
N GLN A 137 26.81 -13.26 -9.75
CA GLN A 137 28.02 -13.33 -8.90
C GLN A 137 27.69 -13.46 -7.42
N MET A 138 26.62 -12.79 -6.98
CA MET A 138 26.17 -12.95 -5.60
C MET A 138 25.57 -14.34 -5.36
N LYS A 139 24.95 -14.96 -6.37
CA LYS A 139 24.47 -16.36 -6.33
C LYS A 139 25.62 -17.32 -6.14
N ASP A 140 26.69 -17.19 -6.92
CA ASP A 140 27.84 -18.09 -6.88
C ASP A 140 28.63 -17.96 -5.57
N LEU A 141 28.84 -16.74 -5.07
CA LEU A 141 29.47 -16.48 -3.76
C LEU A 141 28.63 -17.03 -2.59
N TYR A 142 27.31 -16.86 -2.67
CA TYR A 142 26.41 -17.37 -1.63
C TYR A 142 26.27 -18.90 -1.67
N GLY A 143 26.21 -19.48 -2.88
CA GLY A 143 26.22 -20.94 -3.07
C GLY A 143 27.47 -21.58 -2.48
N LEU A 144 28.61 -20.93 -2.63
CA LEU A 144 29.88 -21.38 -2.02
C LEU A 144 29.87 -21.22 -0.48
N ALA A 145 29.44 -20.06 0.02
CA ALA A 145 29.38 -19.80 1.46
C ALA A 145 28.41 -20.76 2.17
N THR A 146 27.25 -21.04 1.56
CA THR A 146 26.28 -21.99 2.13
C THR A 146 26.72 -23.43 2.05
N SER A 147 27.45 -23.84 1.01
CA SER A 147 28.03 -25.19 0.92
C SER A 147 29.08 -25.45 2.02
N ILE A 148 29.78 -24.42 2.47
CA ILE A 148 30.75 -24.49 3.56
C ILE A 148 30.05 -24.46 4.93
N LEU A 149 29.04 -23.60 5.10
CA LEU A 149 28.24 -23.52 6.33
C LEU A 149 27.37 -24.75 6.57
N ALA A 150 27.05 -25.52 5.54
CA ALA A 150 26.33 -26.79 5.64
C ALA A 150 27.20 -27.95 6.12
N LYS A 151 28.52 -27.76 6.17
CA LYS A 151 29.45 -28.76 6.78
C LYS A 151 29.36 -28.67 8.30
N PRO A 152 29.45 -29.83 9.02
CA PRO A 152 29.58 -29.81 10.48
C PRO A 152 30.75 -28.92 10.91
N GLN A 153 30.58 -28.16 12.01
CA GLN A 153 31.55 -27.14 12.46
C GLN A 153 33.00 -27.66 12.63
N ASP A 154 33.15 -28.95 12.88
CA ASP A 154 34.46 -29.61 13.06
C ASP A 154 35.19 -29.96 11.74
N HIS A 155 34.56 -29.70 10.58
CA HIS A 155 35.12 -30.04 9.27
C HIS A 155 35.28 -28.84 8.31
N ILE A 156 35.17 -27.62 8.82
CA ILE A 156 35.48 -26.42 8.03
C ILE A 156 37.00 -26.22 8.04
N SER A 157 37.65 -26.51 6.89
CA SER A 157 39.09 -26.37 6.77
C SER A 157 39.48 -24.95 6.31
N LEU A 158 40.71 -24.55 6.62
CA LEU A 158 41.33 -23.32 6.11
C LEU A 158 41.37 -23.30 4.56
N GLU A 159 41.38 -24.48 3.92
CA GLU A 159 41.31 -24.64 2.46
C GLU A 159 39.93 -24.30 1.91
N ASP A 160 38.83 -24.61 2.62
CA ASP A 160 37.49 -24.24 2.24
C ASP A 160 37.31 -22.71 2.23
N LEU A 161 37.89 -22.02 3.24
CA LEU A 161 37.87 -20.55 3.31
C LEU A 161 38.80 -19.92 2.27
N LYS A 162 39.92 -20.53 1.95
CA LYS A 162 40.79 -20.12 0.84
C LYS A 162 40.11 -20.32 -0.50
N GLY A 163 39.36 -21.41 -0.70
CA GLY A 163 38.58 -21.65 -1.91
C GLY A 163 37.51 -20.59 -2.18
N VAL A 164 36.88 -20.02 -1.12
CA VAL A 164 35.97 -18.87 -1.26
C VAL A 164 36.72 -17.61 -1.63
N ALA A 165 37.87 -17.38 -1.00
CA ALA A 165 38.72 -16.21 -1.26
C ALA A 165 39.38 -16.29 -2.64
N GLU A 166 39.80 -17.48 -3.09
CA GLU A 166 40.34 -17.71 -4.43
C GLU A 166 39.28 -17.57 -5.51
N LYS A 167 38.09 -18.17 -5.36
CA LYS A 167 36.99 -17.95 -6.28
C LYS A 167 36.49 -16.51 -6.28
N ALA A 168 36.40 -15.85 -5.15
CA ALA A 168 36.16 -14.42 -5.10
C ALA A 168 37.24 -13.62 -5.83
N GLY A 169 38.50 -14.10 -5.77
CA GLY A 169 39.67 -13.56 -6.49
C GLY A 169 39.69 -13.93 -7.99
N GLU A 170 39.23 -15.12 -8.37
CA GLU A 170 39.05 -15.56 -9.76
C GLU A 170 37.98 -14.73 -10.46
N PHE A 171 36.89 -14.40 -9.78
CA PHE A 171 35.88 -13.46 -10.28
C PHE A 171 36.46 -12.07 -10.60
N VAL A 172 37.62 -11.73 -10.07
CA VAL A 172 38.35 -10.50 -10.37
C VAL A 172 39.40 -10.71 -11.47
N LYS A 173 39.87 -11.95 -11.70
CA LYS A 173 40.97 -12.24 -12.63
C LYS A 173 40.58 -12.82 -14.00
N GLU A 174 39.41 -13.41 -14.14
CA GLU A 174 38.97 -14.02 -15.42
C GLU A 174 38.00 -13.12 -16.22
N ALA A 175 38.25 -11.81 -16.24
CA ALA A 175 37.55 -10.95 -17.19
C ALA A 175 38.13 -11.18 -18.61
N PRO A 176 37.29 -11.41 -19.65
CA PRO A 176 37.77 -11.46 -21.03
C PRO A 176 38.48 -10.14 -21.39
N GLU A 177 39.47 -10.17 -22.30
CA GLU A 177 40.23 -8.97 -22.72
C GLU A 177 39.34 -7.79 -23.18
N GLU A 178 38.12 -8.04 -23.69
CA GLU A 178 37.10 -7.02 -23.99
C GLU A 178 36.44 -6.41 -22.73
N SER A 179 36.58 -7.01 -21.54
CA SER A 179 36.01 -6.54 -20.28
C SER A 179 36.90 -5.55 -19.53
N ASP A 180 38.19 -5.46 -19.87
CA ASP A 180 39.16 -4.55 -19.23
C ASP A 180 38.78 -3.06 -19.42
N HIS A 181 37.97 -2.75 -20.45
CA HIS A 181 37.52 -1.40 -20.72
C HIS A 181 36.16 -1.03 -20.12
N LEU A 182 35.44 -1.96 -19.47
CA LEU A 182 34.10 -1.67 -18.93
C LEU A 182 34.10 -0.59 -17.83
N PRO A 183 35.05 -0.56 -16.87
CA PRO A 183 35.17 0.53 -15.91
C PRO A 183 35.33 1.89 -16.57
N GLU A 184 36.13 1.97 -17.62
CA GLU A 184 36.35 3.19 -18.41
C GLU A 184 35.08 3.63 -19.12
N HIS A 185 34.32 2.69 -19.67
CA HIS A 185 33.05 3.00 -20.34
C HIS A 185 31.97 3.46 -19.39
N ILE A 186 31.90 2.92 -18.16
CA ILE A 186 30.97 3.40 -17.14
C ILE A 186 31.37 4.80 -16.65
N HIS A 187 32.66 5.04 -16.47
CA HIS A 187 33.17 6.37 -16.12
C HIS A 187 32.85 7.37 -17.23
N ALA A 188 33.15 7.02 -18.46
CA ALA A 188 32.84 7.87 -19.62
C ALA A 188 31.34 8.13 -19.78
N PHE A 189 30.47 7.13 -19.50
CA PHE A 189 29.03 7.33 -19.48
C PHE A 189 28.61 8.41 -18.46
N ARG A 190 29.19 8.40 -17.27
CA ARG A 190 28.89 9.38 -16.23
C ARG A 190 29.30 10.78 -16.65
N GLU A 191 30.51 10.93 -17.17
CA GLU A 191 31.01 12.22 -17.65
C GLU A 191 30.18 12.74 -18.84
N GLU A 192 29.92 11.89 -19.83
CA GLU A 192 29.11 12.24 -21.00
C GLU A 192 27.66 12.59 -20.61
N PHE A 193 27.10 11.95 -19.58
CA PHE A 193 25.78 12.26 -19.09
C PHE A 193 25.77 13.60 -18.32
N LYS A 194 26.82 13.89 -17.53
CA LYS A 194 27.00 15.17 -16.88
C LYS A 194 27.12 16.30 -17.92
N GLU A 195 27.94 16.10 -18.97
CA GLU A 195 28.01 17.04 -20.11
C GLU A 195 26.63 17.28 -20.75
N LEU A 196 25.79 16.27 -20.83
CA LEU A 196 24.43 16.39 -21.37
C LEU A 196 23.53 17.23 -20.45
N LEU A 197 23.59 17.05 -19.13
CA LEU A 197 22.86 17.87 -18.16
C LEU A 197 23.31 19.34 -18.22
N ASP A 198 24.63 19.58 -18.32
CA ASP A 198 25.20 20.92 -18.46
C ASP A 198 24.75 21.58 -19.78
N ALA A 199 24.83 20.85 -20.89
CA ALA A 199 24.38 21.33 -22.19
C ALA A 199 22.89 21.68 -22.22
N ALA A 200 22.07 20.94 -21.45
CA ALA A 200 20.64 21.14 -21.32
C ALA A 200 20.27 22.23 -20.29
N ASP A 201 21.24 22.81 -19.56
CA ASP A 201 21.04 23.76 -18.46
C ASP A 201 20.08 23.19 -17.39
N ILE A 202 20.28 21.92 -17.03
CA ILE A 202 19.52 21.20 -16.01
C ILE A 202 20.40 21.00 -14.77
N ASP A 203 19.98 21.56 -13.64
CA ASP A 203 20.68 21.42 -12.36
C ASP A 203 20.36 20.10 -11.67
N GLN A 204 19.14 19.60 -11.86
CA GLN A 204 18.68 18.37 -11.22
C GLN A 204 17.79 17.56 -12.15
N LEU A 205 18.12 16.31 -12.36
CA LEU A 205 17.25 15.31 -12.98
C LEU A 205 16.52 14.52 -11.87
N VAL A 206 15.20 14.54 -11.87
CA VAL A 206 14.37 13.76 -10.95
C VAL A 206 13.61 12.72 -11.77
N VAL A 207 13.82 11.45 -11.48
CA VAL A 207 13.18 10.33 -12.16
C VAL A 207 12.24 9.63 -11.19
N ILE A 208 10.96 9.75 -11.44
CA ILE A 208 9.91 9.09 -10.66
C ILE A 208 9.57 7.77 -11.36
N VAL A 209 9.66 6.66 -10.64
CA VAL A 209 9.31 5.32 -11.13
C VAL A 209 8.15 4.78 -10.31
N ASP A 210 6.99 4.64 -10.94
CA ASP A 210 5.77 4.14 -10.32
C ASP A 210 5.36 2.77 -10.87
N ASP A 211 4.53 2.06 -10.11
CA ASP A 211 3.93 0.77 -10.48
C ASP A 211 4.96 -0.32 -10.86
N LEU A 212 6.18 -0.26 -10.35
CA LEU A 212 7.22 -1.25 -10.59
C LEU A 212 6.83 -2.64 -10.05
N ASP A 213 6.03 -2.66 -8.99
CA ASP A 213 5.47 -3.85 -8.34
C ASP A 213 4.38 -4.55 -9.16
N ARG A 214 3.94 -3.95 -10.27
CA ARG A 214 2.96 -4.56 -11.21
C ARG A 214 3.61 -5.18 -12.44
N CYS A 215 4.89 -4.94 -12.63
CA CYS A 215 5.61 -5.46 -13.79
C CYS A 215 5.91 -6.95 -13.63
N LEU A 216 6.12 -7.62 -14.76
CA LEU A 216 6.71 -8.95 -14.74
C LEU A 216 8.08 -8.89 -14.04
N PRO A 217 8.46 -9.94 -13.29
CA PRO A 217 9.72 -9.98 -12.54
C PRO A 217 10.94 -9.56 -13.37
N LYS A 218 11.05 -10.04 -14.61
CA LYS A 218 12.14 -9.69 -15.51
C LYS A 218 12.21 -8.19 -15.81
N THR A 219 11.07 -7.56 -16.07
CA THR A 219 10.99 -6.11 -16.35
C THR A 219 11.31 -5.28 -15.13
N ALA A 220 10.77 -5.65 -13.95
CA ALA A 220 11.06 -4.97 -12.69
C ALA A 220 12.57 -4.97 -12.39
N ILE A 221 13.22 -6.13 -12.49
CA ILE A 221 14.66 -6.27 -12.27
C ILE A 221 15.46 -5.47 -13.31
N ALA A 222 15.10 -5.56 -14.61
CA ALA A 222 15.78 -4.80 -15.65
C ALA A 222 15.71 -3.28 -15.42
N THR A 223 14.56 -2.77 -14.94
CA THR A 223 14.40 -1.35 -14.58
C THR A 223 15.26 -0.96 -13.39
N LEU A 224 15.29 -1.79 -12.32
CA LEU A 224 16.16 -1.55 -11.16
C LEU A 224 17.65 -1.56 -11.54
N GLU A 225 18.05 -2.43 -12.45
CA GLU A 225 19.41 -2.45 -12.96
C GLU A 225 19.73 -1.25 -13.87
N ALA A 226 18.75 -0.68 -14.58
CA ALA A 226 18.94 0.59 -15.29
C ALA A 226 19.21 1.73 -14.31
N ILE A 227 18.39 1.84 -13.26
CA ILE A 227 18.55 2.85 -12.20
C ILE A 227 19.95 2.75 -11.57
N ARG A 228 20.46 1.53 -11.37
CA ARG A 228 21.79 1.28 -10.81
C ARG A 228 22.93 1.96 -11.59
N LEU A 229 22.81 2.13 -12.91
CA LEU A 229 23.80 2.85 -13.70
C LEU A 229 23.91 4.34 -13.32
N PHE A 230 22.79 4.92 -12.88
CA PHE A 230 22.70 6.32 -12.49
C PHE A 230 23.06 6.57 -11.01
N LEU A 231 23.23 5.52 -10.19
CA LEU A 231 23.59 5.70 -8.76
C LEU A 231 24.91 6.44 -8.54
N PHE A 232 25.66 6.68 -9.59
CA PHE A 232 26.94 7.35 -9.55
C PHE A 232 27.00 8.59 -10.47
N VAL A 233 25.85 9.00 -11.03
CA VAL A 233 25.75 10.19 -11.85
C VAL A 233 25.28 11.34 -10.98
N GLU A 234 26.12 12.36 -10.78
CA GLU A 234 25.78 13.55 -10.02
C GLU A 234 24.50 14.20 -10.55
N ARG A 235 23.81 14.94 -9.70
CA ARG A 235 22.57 15.68 -10.03
C ARG A 235 21.41 14.79 -10.49
N THR A 236 21.42 13.52 -10.12
CA THR A 236 20.31 12.60 -10.41
C THR A 236 19.63 12.15 -9.12
N ALA A 237 18.30 12.15 -9.13
CA ALA A 237 17.48 11.64 -8.05
C ALA A 237 16.45 10.66 -8.61
N PHE A 238 16.33 9.50 -7.98
CA PHE A 238 15.30 8.51 -8.30
C PHE A 238 14.32 8.37 -7.14
N VAL A 239 13.03 8.45 -7.44
CA VAL A 239 11.97 8.22 -6.45
C VAL A 239 11.13 7.04 -6.91
N ILE A 240 11.23 5.91 -6.21
CA ILE A 240 10.66 4.64 -6.61
C ILE A 240 9.46 4.32 -5.74
N GLY A 241 8.27 4.27 -6.35
CA GLY A 241 7.03 3.83 -5.71
C GLY A 241 6.77 2.35 -5.97
N ALA A 242 6.96 1.51 -4.95
CA ALA A 242 6.76 0.09 -5.10
C ALA A 242 6.32 -0.59 -3.79
N ASP A 243 5.62 -1.72 -3.92
CA ASP A 243 5.42 -2.64 -2.80
C ASP A 243 6.68 -3.50 -2.63
N GLU A 244 7.36 -3.33 -1.49
CA GLU A 244 8.62 -3.99 -1.18
C GLU A 244 8.51 -5.52 -1.28
N LEU A 245 7.40 -6.09 -0.80
CA LEU A 245 7.17 -7.54 -0.84
C LEU A 245 7.00 -8.06 -2.26
N MET A 246 6.35 -7.28 -3.13
CA MET A 246 6.19 -7.64 -4.54
C MET A 246 7.52 -7.56 -5.30
N ILE A 247 8.36 -6.59 -4.98
CA ILE A 247 9.71 -6.51 -5.56
C ILE A 247 10.60 -7.65 -5.02
N GLU A 248 10.51 -7.99 -3.74
CA GLU A 248 11.19 -9.17 -3.20
C GLU A 248 10.72 -10.46 -3.88
N TYR A 249 9.42 -10.57 -4.18
CA TYR A 249 8.89 -11.68 -4.95
C TYR A 249 9.47 -11.69 -6.38
N ALA A 250 9.52 -10.54 -7.05
CA ALA A 250 10.10 -10.43 -8.40
C ALA A 250 11.58 -10.84 -8.44
N VAL A 251 12.34 -10.46 -7.42
CA VAL A 251 13.76 -10.90 -7.29
C VAL A 251 13.84 -12.42 -7.13
N ARG A 252 13.01 -13.01 -6.29
CA ARG A 252 13.00 -14.47 -6.06
C ARG A 252 12.56 -15.26 -7.30
N GLU A 253 11.57 -14.74 -8.01
CA GLU A 253 11.06 -15.39 -9.23
C GLU A 253 12.05 -15.30 -10.38
N HIS A 254 12.73 -14.16 -10.50
CA HIS A 254 13.78 -13.97 -11.51
C HIS A 254 15.01 -14.83 -11.23
N PHE A 255 15.24 -15.18 -9.96
CA PHE A 255 16.40 -15.97 -9.51
C PHE A 255 15.95 -17.13 -8.60
N PRO A 256 15.34 -18.19 -9.20
CA PRO A 256 14.72 -19.26 -8.44
C PRO A 256 15.70 -20.12 -7.60
N ASP A 257 16.97 -20.15 -7.98
CA ASP A 257 18.00 -20.94 -7.30
C ASP A 257 18.59 -20.26 -6.05
N LEU A 258 18.08 -19.07 -5.67
CA LEU A 258 18.51 -18.44 -4.44
C LEU A 258 18.10 -19.25 -3.22
N PRO A 259 19.02 -19.49 -2.28
CA PRO A 259 18.70 -20.22 -1.05
C PRO A 259 17.57 -19.51 -0.31
N ARG A 260 16.58 -20.26 0.14
CA ARG A 260 15.56 -19.77 1.07
C ARG A 260 16.26 -19.52 2.41
N SER A 261 16.74 -18.29 2.62
CA SER A 261 17.32 -17.94 3.91
C SER A 261 16.21 -17.98 4.97
N SER A 262 16.42 -18.77 6.01
CA SER A 262 15.56 -18.82 7.19
C SER A 262 15.85 -17.67 8.18
N GLY A 263 16.60 -16.64 7.76
CA GLY A 263 16.97 -15.50 8.57
C GLY A 263 16.13 -14.23 8.32
N PRO A 264 16.22 -13.21 9.19
CA PRO A 264 15.44 -11.99 9.11
C PRO A 264 15.76 -11.10 7.89
N LEU A 265 16.82 -11.39 7.16
CA LEU A 265 17.25 -10.65 5.96
C LEU A 265 17.21 -11.59 4.76
N SER A 266 16.16 -11.49 3.94
CA SER A 266 16.13 -12.20 2.66
C SER A 266 17.19 -11.59 1.72
N TYR A 267 17.79 -12.42 0.88
CA TYR A 267 18.75 -11.97 -0.12
C TYR A 267 18.16 -10.88 -1.04
N ALA A 268 16.88 -11.01 -1.39
CA ALA A 268 16.14 -10.02 -2.16
C ALA A 268 16.10 -8.65 -1.47
N ARG A 269 15.95 -8.63 -0.15
CA ARG A 269 15.96 -7.41 0.64
C ARG A 269 17.35 -6.75 0.63
N ASN A 270 18.41 -7.53 0.81
CA ASN A 270 19.78 -7.01 0.72
C ASN A 270 20.08 -6.41 -0.66
N TYR A 271 19.52 -6.97 -1.74
CA TYR A 271 19.63 -6.39 -3.07
C TYR A 271 18.96 -5.02 -3.17
N LEU A 272 17.74 -4.88 -2.63
CA LEU A 272 17.03 -3.61 -2.59
C LEU A 272 17.73 -2.56 -1.71
N GLU A 273 18.25 -2.95 -0.55
CA GLU A 273 18.99 -2.05 0.36
C GLU A 273 20.26 -1.46 -0.28
N LYS A 274 20.85 -2.14 -1.26
CA LYS A 274 21.98 -1.60 -2.03
C LYS A 274 21.57 -0.60 -3.11
N LEU A 275 20.33 -0.67 -3.59
CA LEU A 275 19.82 0.20 -4.63
C LEU A 275 19.10 1.42 -4.05
N ILE A 276 18.39 1.25 -2.94
CA ILE A 276 17.57 2.28 -2.32
C ILE A 276 18.30 2.81 -1.09
N GLN A 277 18.82 4.02 -1.19
CA GLN A 277 19.59 4.66 -0.12
C GLN A 277 18.69 5.17 1.01
N VAL A 278 17.49 5.64 0.68
CA VAL A 278 16.53 6.18 1.64
C VAL A 278 15.20 5.44 1.50
N PRO A 279 15.02 4.30 2.17
CA PRO A 279 13.74 3.60 2.18
C PRO A 279 12.77 4.30 3.12
N PHE A 280 11.55 4.55 2.66
CA PHE A 280 10.46 5.06 3.46
C PHE A 280 9.19 4.24 3.21
N ARG A 281 8.53 3.78 4.26
CA ARG A 281 7.25 3.08 4.16
C ARG A 281 6.12 4.01 4.57
N ILE A 282 5.11 4.17 3.69
CA ILE A 282 3.90 4.92 4.01
C ILE A 282 3.18 4.21 5.17
N PRO A 283 2.91 4.91 6.29
CA PRO A 283 2.21 4.29 7.41
C PRO A 283 0.76 3.96 7.03
N ALA A 284 0.25 2.86 7.57
CA ALA A 284 -1.17 2.55 7.50
C ALA A 284 -1.98 3.57 8.31
N LEU A 285 -3.20 3.88 7.88
CA LEU A 285 -4.06 4.82 8.59
C LEU A 285 -4.53 4.21 9.92
N GLY A 286 -4.32 4.93 11.02
CA GLY A 286 -4.94 4.63 12.29
C GLY A 286 -6.44 4.95 12.29
N VAL A 287 -7.10 4.70 13.41
CA VAL A 287 -8.56 4.92 13.57
C VAL A 287 -8.92 6.40 13.37
N ALA A 288 -8.15 7.32 13.97
CA ALA A 288 -8.41 8.75 13.86
C ALA A 288 -8.24 9.26 12.42
N GLU A 289 -7.16 8.86 11.75
CA GLU A 289 -6.86 9.22 10.36
C GLU A 289 -7.90 8.61 9.39
N THR A 290 -8.31 7.36 9.63
CA THR A 290 -9.40 6.73 8.86
C THR A 290 -10.71 7.51 9.01
N ARG A 291 -11.03 8.00 10.22
CA ARG A 291 -12.22 8.83 10.45
C ARG A 291 -12.16 10.14 9.69
N VAL A 292 -11.04 10.84 9.74
CA VAL A 292 -10.81 12.06 8.94
C VAL A 292 -10.99 11.77 7.47
N TYR A 293 -10.34 10.71 6.98
CA TYR A 293 -10.39 10.34 5.57
C TYR A 293 -11.80 10.01 5.06
N VAL A 294 -12.54 9.17 5.79
CA VAL A 294 -13.94 8.84 5.46
C VAL A 294 -14.81 10.10 5.45
N THR A 295 -14.64 10.97 6.47
CA THR A 295 -15.39 12.23 6.55
C THR A 295 -15.11 13.13 5.34
N LEU A 296 -13.84 13.30 4.97
CA LEU A 296 -13.44 14.11 3.81
C LEU A 296 -13.96 13.54 2.50
N LEU A 297 -13.88 12.23 2.29
CA LEU A 297 -14.39 11.57 1.09
C LEU A 297 -15.90 11.75 0.93
N LEU A 298 -16.65 11.59 2.01
CA LEU A 298 -18.10 11.77 2.00
C LEU A 298 -18.50 13.23 1.82
N ALA A 299 -17.79 14.15 2.48
CA ALA A 299 -18.00 15.59 2.33
C ALA A 299 -17.64 16.10 0.93
N GLU A 300 -16.53 15.62 0.35
CA GLU A 300 -16.15 15.92 -1.03
C GLU A 300 -17.22 15.44 -2.03
N ASN A 301 -17.77 14.25 -1.80
CA ASN A 301 -18.84 13.72 -2.62
C ASN A 301 -20.12 14.54 -2.55
N ALA A 302 -20.44 15.08 -1.38
CA ALA A 302 -21.68 15.84 -1.15
C ALA A 302 -21.58 17.31 -1.61
N LEU A 303 -20.46 17.97 -1.31
CA LEU A 303 -20.26 19.40 -1.57
C LEU A 303 -19.58 19.68 -2.92
N GLY A 304 -18.72 18.75 -3.36
CA GLY A 304 -17.81 18.96 -4.48
C GLY A 304 -16.47 19.54 -4.04
N ARG A 305 -15.42 19.20 -4.80
CA ARG A 305 -14.02 19.56 -4.50
C ARG A 305 -13.75 21.06 -4.50
N THR A 306 -14.46 21.83 -5.31
CA THR A 306 -14.27 23.28 -5.49
C THR A 306 -15.09 24.12 -4.51
N ASP A 307 -15.95 23.50 -3.69
CA ASP A 307 -16.76 24.21 -2.69
C ASP A 307 -15.87 24.82 -1.59
N ALA A 308 -16.09 26.10 -1.30
CA ALA A 308 -15.34 26.82 -0.27
C ALA A 308 -15.49 26.18 1.13
N ARG A 309 -16.64 25.54 1.41
CA ARG A 309 -16.89 24.81 2.66
C ARG A 309 -16.01 23.57 2.74
N PHE A 310 -15.86 22.83 1.64
CA PHE A 310 -14.95 21.69 1.57
C PHE A 310 -13.49 22.12 1.76
N THR A 311 -13.07 23.22 1.14
CA THR A 311 -11.72 23.77 1.33
C THR A 311 -11.42 24.09 2.80
N LYS A 312 -12.38 24.70 3.52
CA LYS A 312 -12.25 24.98 4.95
C LYS A 312 -12.16 23.70 5.80
N LEU A 313 -13.00 22.71 5.48
CA LEU A 313 -12.98 21.41 6.14
C LEU A 313 -11.64 20.70 5.93
N LEU A 314 -11.11 20.73 4.71
CA LEU A 314 -9.81 20.15 4.37
C LEU A 314 -8.66 20.84 5.14
N ALA A 315 -8.72 22.18 5.28
CA ALA A 315 -7.73 22.91 6.06
C ALA A 315 -7.76 22.51 7.56
N ALA A 316 -8.96 22.37 8.13
CA ALA A 316 -9.13 21.91 9.51
C ALA A 316 -8.63 20.48 9.71
N ALA A 317 -8.92 19.59 8.74
CA ALA A 317 -8.45 18.21 8.74
C ALA A 317 -6.92 18.12 8.69
N ARG A 318 -6.27 18.95 7.87
CA ARG A 318 -4.81 19.01 7.78
C ARG A 318 -4.18 19.47 9.09
N GLU A 319 -4.77 20.46 9.77
CA GLU A 319 -4.27 20.91 11.07
C GLU A 319 -4.43 19.83 12.15
N ASP A 320 -5.55 19.11 12.17
CA ASP A 320 -5.78 17.97 13.07
C ASP A 320 -4.76 16.83 12.83
N MET A 321 -4.48 16.51 11.56
CA MET A 321 -3.53 15.45 11.17
C MET A 321 -2.05 15.82 11.32
N ARG A 322 -1.70 17.08 11.59
CA ARG A 322 -0.30 17.46 11.91
C ARG A 322 0.24 16.76 13.15
N ARG A 323 -0.63 16.35 14.08
CA ARG A 323 -0.27 15.63 15.31
C ARG A 323 -1.22 14.45 15.50
N PRO A 324 -1.10 13.40 14.67
CA PRO A 324 -2.09 12.31 14.63
C PRO A 324 -2.26 11.60 15.97
N TRP A 325 -1.21 11.53 16.81
CA TRP A 325 -1.29 10.98 18.16
C TRP A 325 -2.12 11.82 19.16
N LYS A 326 -2.51 13.05 18.81
CA LYS A 326 -3.43 13.92 19.57
C LYS A 326 -4.80 14.03 18.93
N SER A 327 -4.92 13.62 17.66
CA SER A 327 -6.15 13.68 16.91
C SER A 327 -7.18 12.69 17.46
N ARG A 328 -8.42 13.13 17.54
CA ARG A 328 -9.59 12.28 17.79
C ARG A 328 -10.40 12.02 16.52
N GLY A 329 -9.86 12.42 15.37
CA GLY A 329 -10.60 12.56 14.13
C GLY A 329 -11.46 13.84 14.16
N LEU A 330 -11.86 14.34 13.00
CA LEU A 330 -12.71 15.53 12.89
C LEU A 330 -13.98 15.37 13.72
N ASP A 331 -14.03 16.02 14.88
CA ASP A 331 -15.24 16.07 15.69
C ASP A 331 -16.17 17.21 15.24
N ARG A 332 -17.43 17.15 15.69
CA ARG A 332 -18.44 18.13 15.28
C ARG A 332 -18.04 19.56 15.67
N LYS A 333 -17.40 19.75 16.84
CA LYS A 333 -16.98 21.08 17.31
C LYS A 333 -15.88 21.68 16.44
N THR A 334 -14.91 20.87 16.05
CA THR A 334 -13.83 21.28 15.13
C THR A 334 -14.39 21.67 13.78
N VAL A 335 -15.34 20.89 13.25
CA VAL A 335 -16.00 21.19 11.97
C VAL A 335 -16.90 22.42 12.06
N GLU A 336 -17.65 22.62 13.14
CA GLU A 336 -18.45 23.83 13.38
C GLU A 336 -17.57 25.08 13.42
N ALA A 337 -16.46 25.04 14.13
CA ALA A 337 -15.50 26.15 14.19
C ALA A 337 -14.90 26.45 12.79
N ALA A 338 -14.51 25.44 12.03
CA ALA A 338 -13.95 25.60 10.70
C ALA A 338 -14.96 26.16 9.69
N MET A 339 -16.25 25.84 9.86
CA MET A 339 -17.31 26.26 8.94
C MET A 339 -18.00 27.58 9.35
N GLY A 340 -17.60 28.20 10.47
CA GLY A 340 -18.16 29.47 10.92
C GLY A 340 -19.47 29.32 11.70
N GLY A 341 -19.66 28.21 12.41
CA GLY A 341 -20.74 28.00 13.39
C GLY A 341 -21.90 27.13 12.92
N THR A 342 -22.03 26.83 11.64
CA THR A 342 -23.11 25.97 11.12
C THR A 342 -22.55 24.84 10.29
N VAL A 343 -22.83 23.60 10.67
CA VAL A 343 -22.45 22.41 9.88
C VAL A 343 -23.55 22.10 8.89
N PRO A 344 -23.27 22.07 7.57
CA PRO A 344 -24.24 21.62 6.56
C PRO A 344 -24.75 20.21 6.88
N ALA A 345 -26.02 19.94 6.54
CA ALA A 345 -26.65 18.66 6.85
C ALA A 345 -25.86 17.47 6.28
N GLU A 346 -25.35 17.61 5.05
CA GLU A 346 -24.57 16.61 4.34
C GLU A 346 -23.25 16.29 5.06
N VAL A 347 -22.56 17.32 5.56
CA VAL A 347 -21.34 17.15 6.35
C VAL A 347 -21.65 16.53 7.71
N GLY A 348 -22.77 16.89 8.33
CA GLY A 348 -23.26 16.26 9.55
C GLY A 348 -23.52 14.76 9.38
N GLN A 349 -24.15 14.37 8.27
CA GLN A 349 -24.37 12.97 7.92
C GLN A 349 -23.02 12.22 7.66
N ALA A 350 -22.08 12.87 6.98
CA ALA A 350 -20.75 12.33 6.74
C ALA A 350 -20.00 12.06 8.06
N LEU A 351 -20.04 13.00 9.00
CA LEU A 351 -19.44 12.84 10.34
C LEU A 351 -20.06 11.67 11.12
N THR A 352 -21.40 11.56 11.08
CA THR A 352 -22.13 10.48 11.77
C THR A 352 -21.76 9.12 11.15
N LEU A 353 -21.84 9.00 9.84
CA LEU A 353 -21.49 7.75 9.16
C LEU A 353 -20.02 7.37 9.41
N ALA A 354 -19.11 8.34 9.29
CA ALA A 354 -17.69 8.10 9.59
C ALA A 354 -17.49 7.58 11.03
N ALA A 355 -18.17 8.17 12.02
CA ALA A 355 -18.05 7.71 13.40
C ALA A 355 -18.48 6.26 13.59
N HIS A 356 -19.52 5.81 12.86
CA HIS A 356 -20.05 4.45 12.97
C HIS A 356 -19.15 3.40 12.31
N VAL A 357 -18.60 3.70 11.12
CA VAL A 357 -17.87 2.69 10.34
C VAL A 357 -16.37 2.61 10.64
N THR A 358 -15.79 3.67 11.19
CA THR A 358 -14.32 3.86 11.19
C THR A 358 -13.57 2.75 11.90
N LYS A 359 -14.01 2.35 13.10
CA LYS A 359 -13.25 1.38 13.91
C LYS A 359 -13.06 0.06 13.15
N ILE A 360 -14.17 -0.58 12.77
CA ILE A 360 -14.10 -1.86 12.05
C ILE A 360 -13.49 -1.71 10.67
N LEU A 361 -13.80 -0.59 9.97
CA LEU A 361 -13.24 -0.34 8.65
C LEU A 361 -11.72 -0.17 8.70
N SER A 362 -11.19 0.57 9.69
CA SER A 362 -9.75 0.75 9.88
C SER A 362 -9.07 -0.60 10.16
N GLU A 363 -9.59 -1.38 11.11
CA GLU A 363 -9.05 -2.68 11.48
C GLU A 363 -9.17 -3.69 10.33
N GLY A 364 -10.34 -3.83 9.72
CA GLY A 364 -10.61 -4.80 8.65
C GLY A 364 -9.89 -4.48 7.33
N THR A 365 -9.61 -3.21 7.04
CA THR A 365 -8.83 -2.81 5.86
C THR A 365 -7.34 -2.61 6.18
N ARG A 366 -6.92 -2.81 7.43
CA ARG A 366 -5.58 -2.49 7.93
C ARG A 366 -5.16 -1.06 7.59
N GLY A 367 -6.09 -0.12 7.66
CA GLY A 367 -5.86 1.29 7.35
C GLY A 367 -5.50 1.57 5.88
N ASN A 368 -5.89 0.72 4.93
CA ASN A 368 -5.57 0.90 3.52
C ASN A 368 -6.56 1.87 2.84
N PRO A 369 -6.11 3.04 2.33
CA PRO A 369 -6.99 4.06 1.75
C PRO A 369 -7.84 3.57 0.57
N ARG A 370 -7.30 2.73 -0.31
CA ARG A 370 -8.03 2.20 -1.47
C ARG A 370 -9.14 1.24 -1.05
N GLN A 371 -8.88 0.40 -0.04
CA GLN A 371 -9.89 -0.51 0.50
C GLN A 371 -11.05 0.26 1.15
N ILE A 372 -10.73 1.37 1.83
CA ILE A 372 -11.72 2.29 2.41
C ILE A 372 -12.58 2.90 1.29
N LYS A 373 -11.97 3.47 0.23
CA LYS A 373 -12.72 4.00 -0.93
C LYS A 373 -13.62 2.96 -1.57
N ARG A 374 -13.12 1.74 -1.78
CA ARG A 374 -13.89 0.63 -2.37
C ARG A 374 -15.09 0.26 -1.52
N PHE A 375 -14.94 0.24 -0.20
CA PHE A 375 -16.06 0.01 0.71
C PHE A 375 -17.12 1.11 0.57
N LEU A 376 -16.72 2.38 0.59
CA LEU A 376 -17.64 3.50 0.44
C LEU A 376 -18.33 3.53 -0.93
N ASN A 377 -17.59 3.23 -2.00
CA ASN A 377 -18.17 3.10 -3.35
C ASN A 377 -19.22 2.00 -3.42
N SER A 378 -18.95 0.84 -2.82
CA SER A 378 -19.89 -0.27 -2.75
C SER A 378 -21.12 0.10 -1.92
N LEU A 379 -20.95 0.84 -0.82
CA LEU A 379 -22.06 1.35 -0.01
C LEU A 379 -22.98 2.28 -0.81
N MET A 380 -22.39 3.26 -1.51
CA MET A 380 -23.15 4.20 -2.33
C MET A 380 -23.87 3.51 -3.49
N LEU A 381 -23.21 2.57 -4.16
CA LEU A 381 -23.80 1.81 -5.27
C LEU A 381 -24.99 0.96 -4.80
N ARG A 382 -24.84 0.24 -3.69
CA ARG A 382 -25.91 -0.62 -3.14
C ARG A 382 -27.12 0.22 -2.71
N HIS A 383 -26.88 1.37 -2.10
CA HIS A 383 -27.96 2.31 -1.75
C HIS A 383 -28.66 2.85 -3.00
N ALA A 384 -27.94 3.27 -4.03
CA ALA A 384 -28.51 3.73 -5.28
C ALA A 384 -29.34 2.63 -5.99
N ILE A 385 -28.90 1.36 -5.93
CA ILE A 385 -29.69 0.22 -6.45
C ILE A 385 -31.03 0.10 -5.71
N ALA A 386 -31.04 0.30 -4.39
CA ALA A 386 -32.28 0.29 -3.62
C ALA A 386 -33.22 1.46 -4.03
N GLU A 387 -32.66 2.66 -4.24
CA GLU A 387 -33.41 3.85 -4.74
C GLU A 387 -34.03 3.58 -6.11
N GLU A 388 -33.25 3.08 -7.07
CA GLU A 388 -33.74 2.78 -8.44
C GLU A 388 -34.79 1.64 -8.46
N ARG A 389 -34.75 0.75 -7.50
CA ARG A 389 -35.75 -0.32 -7.32
C ARG A 389 -37.01 0.12 -6.58
N GLY A 390 -37.07 1.37 -6.10
CA GLY A 390 -38.24 1.95 -5.44
C GLY A 390 -38.34 1.64 -3.93
N PHE A 391 -37.34 0.99 -3.31
CA PHE A 391 -37.30 0.73 -1.86
C PHE A 391 -36.14 1.42 -1.13
N GLY A 392 -35.60 2.49 -1.72
CA GLY A 392 -34.53 3.28 -1.11
C GLY A 392 -34.91 3.89 0.25
N GLY A 393 -36.21 4.18 0.46
CA GLY A 393 -36.73 4.65 1.75
C GLY A 393 -36.59 3.63 2.88
N ASP A 394 -36.55 2.31 2.56
CA ASP A 394 -36.42 1.22 3.51
C ASP A 394 -34.97 0.95 3.87
N VAL A 395 -34.01 1.55 3.14
CA VAL A 395 -32.58 1.29 3.29
C VAL A 395 -31.84 2.52 3.80
N GLN A 396 -31.59 2.56 5.10
CA GLN A 396 -30.81 3.62 5.72
C GLN A 396 -29.30 3.36 5.56
N ARG A 397 -28.52 4.34 5.09
CA ARG A 397 -27.07 4.21 4.85
C ARG A 397 -26.25 3.73 6.06
N PRO A 398 -26.50 4.20 7.30
CA PRO A 398 -25.77 3.69 8.46
C PRO A 398 -26.02 2.21 8.75
N VAL A 399 -27.26 1.74 8.59
CA VAL A 399 -27.63 0.32 8.75
C VAL A 399 -26.98 -0.51 7.66
N LEU A 400 -27.10 -0.06 6.40
CA LEU A 400 -26.46 -0.73 5.27
C LEU A 400 -24.95 -0.85 5.47
N ALA A 401 -24.30 0.21 5.92
CA ALA A 401 -22.86 0.18 6.20
C ALA A 401 -22.52 -0.85 7.29
N LYS A 402 -23.30 -0.93 8.39
CA LYS A 402 -23.10 -1.90 9.46
C LYS A 402 -23.26 -3.34 8.95
N ILE A 403 -24.29 -3.63 8.15
CA ILE A 403 -24.50 -4.95 7.53
C ILE A 403 -23.36 -5.28 6.54
N MET A 404 -22.92 -4.33 5.73
CA MET A 404 -21.79 -4.53 4.80
C MET A 404 -20.45 -4.80 5.53
N LEU A 405 -20.25 -4.23 6.72
CA LEU A 405 -19.09 -4.59 7.53
C LEU A 405 -19.15 -6.05 7.99
N ALA A 406 -20.32 -6.55 8.39
CA ALA A 406 -20.52 -7.96 8.71
C ALA A 406 -20.27 -8.85 7.49
N GLU A 407 -20.89 -8.54 6.34
CA GLU A 407 -20.73 -9.28 5.09
C GLU A 407 -19.24 -9.39 4.69
N ARG A 408 -18.49 -8.31 4.80
CA ARG A 408 -17.11 -8.26 4.33
C ARG A 408 -16.11 -8.92 5.26
N PHE A 409 -16.26 -8.73 6.57
CA PHE A 409 -15.25 -9.11 7.56
C PHE A 409 -15.65 -10.29 8.42
N TYR A 410 -16.95 -10.63 8.45
CA TYR A 410 -17.52 -11.74 9.25
C TYR A 410 -18.58 -12.51 8.45
N PRO A 411 -18.20 -13.13 7.32
CA PRO A 411 -19.16 -13.72 6.39
C PRO A 411 -20.06 -14.78 7.03
N ASP A 412 -19.53 -15.66 7.89
CA ASP A 412 -20.31 -16.71 8.57
C ASP A 412 -21.36 -16.12 9.52
N PHE A 413 -21.00 -15.05 10.24
CA PHE A 413 -21.91 -14.30 11.09
C PHE A 413 -23.00 -13.60 10.27
N TYR A 414 -22.61 -12.97 9.15
CA TYR A 414 -23.54 -12.32 8.23
C TYR A 414 -24.54 -13.34 7.64
N GLU A 415 -24.09 -14.53 7.25
CA GLU A 415 -24.98 -15.56 6.72
C GLU A 415 -25.98 -16.09 7.76
N GLN A 416 -25.57 -16.17 9.03
CA GLN A 416 -26.47 -16.51 10.14
C GLN A 416 -27.55 -15.44 10.30
N ILE A 417 -27.18 -14.16 10.34
CA ILE A 417 -28.14 -13.03 10.41
C ILE A 417 -29.09 -13.07 9.21
N ALA A 418 -28.58 -13.28 8.00
CA ALA A 418 -29.37 -13.32 6.77
C ALA A 418 -30.40 -14.44 6.79
N ARG A 419 -30.04 -15.63 7.31
CA ARG A 419 -30.97 -16.76 7.48
C ARG A 419 -32.05 -16.47 8.51
N LEU A 420 -31.68 -15.89 9.65
CA LEU A 420 -32.63 -15.54 10.71
C LEU A 420 -33.61 -14.47 10.24
N ALA A 421 -33.12 -13.44 9.55
CA ALA A 421 -33.96 -12.38 8.98
C ALA A 421 -34.92 -12.92 7.89
N ALA A 422 -34.50 -13.90 7.11
CA ALA A 422 -35.36 -14.52 6.09
C ALA A 422 -36.43 -15.46 6.68
N ALA A 423 -36.15 -16.03 7.86
CA ALA A 423 -37.09 -16.93 8.56
C ALA A 423 -38.16 -16.19 9.36
N ASP A 424 -37.92 -14.93 9.73
CA ASP A 424 -38.83 -14.09 10.50
C ASP A 424 -39.82 -13.35 9.59
N PRO A 425 -41.13 -13.35 9.89
CA PRO A 425 -42.16 -12.67 9.09
C PRO A 425 -41.94 -11.14 8.93
N ASP A 426 -41.40 -10.50 9.98
CA ASP A 426 -41.12 -9.07 10.01
C ASP A 426 -39.68 -8.75 9.62
N GLY A 427 -38.86 -9.78 9.33
CA GLY A 427 -37.45 -9.63 8.98
C GLY A 427 -36.54 -9.22 10.13
N LYS A 428 -37.02 -9.34 11.38
CA LYS A 428 -36.28 -8.95 12.59
C LYS A 428 -35.51 -10.14 13.13
N VAL A 429 -34.33 -9.87 13.67
CA VAL A 429 -33.47 -10.90 14.27
C VAL A 429 -33.44 -10.72 15.78
N GLU A 430 -34.36 -11.39 16.49
CA GLU A 430 -34.48 -11.24 17.97
C GLU A 430 -33.17 -11.63 18.69
N ALA A 431 -32.49 -12.68 18.25
CA ALA A 431 -31.20 -13.09 18.80
C ALA A 431 -30.15 -11.97 18.70
N LEU A 432 -30.13 -11.23 17.59
CA LEU A 432 -29.25 -10.10 17.38
C LEU A 432 -29.60 -8.94 18.32
N GLY A 433 -30.88 -8.63 18.49
CA GLY A 433 -31.32 -7.59 19.42
C GLY A 433 -30.89 -7.86 20.85
N ARG A 434 -31.07 -9.11 21.33
CA ARG A 434 -30.62 -9.53 22.66
C ARG A 434 -29.10 -9.49 22.80
N PHE A 435 -28.37 -9.81 21.73
CA PHE A 435 -26.92 -9.75 21.71
C PHE A 435 -26.42 -8.30 21.77
N GLU A 436 -27.01 -7.37 20.99
CA GLU A 436 -26.68 -5.94 21.02
C GLU A 436 -26.94 -5.34 22.43
N ASP A 437 -28.07 -5.69 23.05
CA ASP A 437 -28.41 -5.26 24.41
C ASP A 437 -27.39 -5.83 25.45
N HIS A 438 -26.97 -7.09 25.29
CA HIS A 438 -25.97 -7.73 26.15
C HIS A 438 -24.58 -7.04 26.04
N VAL A 439 -24.13 -6.77 24.83
CA VAL A 439 -22.83 -6.11 24.59
C VAL A 439 -22.79 -4.69 25.16
N ARG A 440 -23.94 -4.01 25.23
CA ARG A 440 -24.05 -2.64 25.77
C ARG A 440 -24.40 -2.58 27.24
N ALA A 441 -24.76 -3.69 27.83
CA ALA A 441 -25.02 -3.73 29.29
C ALA A 441 -23.75 -3.31 30.04
N PRO A 442 -23.83 -2.41 31.04
CA PRO A 442 -22.69 -2.10 31.85
C PRO A 442 -22.18 -3.38 32.53
N ALA A 443 -20.88 -3.62 32.47
CA ALA A 443 -20.27 -4.74 33.19
C ALA A 443 -20.66 -4.65 34.66
N LEU A 444 -21.28 -5.71 35.17
CA LEU A 444 -21.49 -5.81 36.62
C LEU A 444 -20.10 -5.80 37.26
N PRO A 445 -19.90 -5.04 38.37
CA PRO A 445 -18.64 -5.14 39.10
C PRO A 445 -18.47 -6.61 39.54
N ASP A 446 -17.29 -7.14 39.32
CA ASP A 446 -16.90 -8.45 39.78
C ASP A 446 -17.12 -8.51 41.30
N ASP A 447 -17.99 -9.43 41.77
CA ASP A 447 -18.28 -9.68 43.19
C ASP A 447 -17.13 -10.48 43.85
N ASP A 448 -15.87 -10.07 43.60
CA ASP A 448 -14.68 -10.67 44.21
C ASP A 448 -14.14 -9.82 45.39
N ASP A 449 -15.01 -9.15 46.13
CA ASP A 449 -14.65 -8.61 47.43
C ASP A 449 -15.49 -9.27 48.53
N ASP A 450 -15.01 -10.40 48.96
CA ASP A 450 -15.46 -11.17 50.11
C ASP A 450 -15.01 -10.48 51.44
N ASP A 451 -15.55 -9.26 51.72
CA ASP A 451 -15.39 -8.61 53.00
C ASP A 451 -16.78 -8.38 53.64
N PRO A 452 -17.08 -8.98 54.78
CA PRO A 452 -18.40 -8.87 55.43
C PRO A 452 -18.58 -7.49 56.01
N LYS A 453 -19.35 -6.61 55.35
CA LYS A 453 -19.82 -5.33 55.96
C LYS A 453 -21.09 -5.52 56.76
N PRO A 454 -21.20 -4.82 57.93
CA PRO A 454 -22.27 -5.04 58.89
C PRO A 454 -23.63 -4.51 58.41
N ALA A 455 -24.67 -5.21 58.83
CA ALA A 455 -26.06 -4.95 58.55
C ALA A 455 -26.53 -3.54 58.91
N GLY A 456 -26.87 -2.72 57.91
CA GLY A 456 -27.62 -1.47 58.02
C GLY A 456 -28.95 -1.57 57.29
N LYS A 457 -30.03 -1.32 57.99
CA LYS A 457 -31.42 -1.43 57.56
C LYS A 457 -31.81 -0.44 56.45
N GLY A 458 -32.46 -0.95 55.41
CA GLY A 458 -33.61 -0.29 54.78
C GLY A 458 -33.34 0.71 53.67
N ALA A 459 -33.02 0.24 52.45
CA ALA A 459 -33.49 0.86 51.23
C ALA A 459 -33.67 -0.24 50.17
N LYS A 460 -34.88 -0.44 49.64
CA LYS A 460 -35.17 -1.30 48.51
C LYS A 460 -34.41 -0.74 47.31
N LYS A 461 -33.27 -1.37 46.92
CA LYS A 461 -32.68 -1.20 45.60
C LYS A 461 -33.68 -1.66 44.54
N PRO A 462 -33.85 -0.95 43.41
CA PRO A 462 -34.61 -1.47 42.29
C PRO A 462 -33.90 -2.76 41.84
N THR A 463 -34.62 -3.84 41.83
CA THR A 463 -34.19 -5.13 41.28
C THR A 463 -33.84 -4.90 39.80
N ALA A 464 -32.55 -4.75 39.47
CA ALA A 464 -32.09 -4.88 38.11
C ALA A 464 -32.49 -6.29 37.68
N ALA A 465 -33.33 -6.41 36.64
CA ALA A 465 -33.70 -7.69 36.06
C ALA A 465 -32.42 -8.42 35.68
N LYS A 466 -32.24 -9.67 36.13
CA LYS A 466 -31.14 -10.50 35.68
C LYS A 466 -31.15 -10.52 34.13
N PRO A 467 -30.02 -10.30 33.45
CA PRO A 467 -29.99 -10.42 32.01
C PRO A 467 -30.54 -11.77 31.62
N SER A 468 -31.57 -11.81 30.76
CA SER A 468 -32.12 -13.06 30.23
C SER A 468 -31.00 -13.80 29.53
N ALA A 469 -30.94 -15.15 29.71
CA ALA A 469 -29.96 -15.98 29.03
C ALA A 469 -29.93 -15.67 27.53
N LEU A 470 -28.75 -15.56 26.96
CA LEU A 470 -28.58 -15.35 25.52
C LEU A 470 -29.10 -16.54 24.76
N PRO A 471 -29.72 -16.37 23.57
CA PRO A 471 -29.97 -17.48 22.64
C PRO A 471 -28.65 -18.18 22.29
N SER A 472 -28.72 -19.47 21.92
CA SER A 472 -27.55 -20.31 21.60
C SER A 472 -26.64 -19.68 20.55
N GLU A 473 -27.21 -19.06 19.51
CA GLU A 473 -26.48 -18.36 18.47
C GLU A 473 -25.75 -17.12 19.02
N ALA A 474 -26.39 -16.37 19.92
CA ALA A 474 -25.83 -15.18 20.53
C ALA A 474 -24.71 -15.50 21.54
N GLU A 475 -24.76 -16.69 22.18
CA GLU A 475 -23.66 -17.18 23.02
C GLU A 475 -22.40 -17.48 22.19
N GLU A 476 -22.56 -17.98 20.97
CA GLU A 476 -21.45 -18.23 20.06
C GLU A 476 -20.84 -16.89 19.60
N TRP A 477 -21.66 -15.91 19.22
CA TRP A 477 -21.21 -14.57 18.83
C TRP A 477 -20.47 -13.86 19.95
N ALA A 478 -20.91 -14.04 21.20
CA ALA A 478 -20.28 -13.44 22.38
C ALA A 478 -18.86 -13.95 22.69
N LYS A 479 -18.43 -15.07 22.09
CA LYS A 479 -17.05 -15.58 22.20
C LYS A 479 -16.07 -14.81 21.32
N ASN A 480 -16.56 -14.02 20.36
CA ASN A 480 -15.74 -13.31 19.40
C ASN A 480 -15.76 -11.79 19.68
N ASP A 481 -14.62 -11.23 20.12
CA ASP A 481 -14.51 -9.81 20.47
C ASP A 481 -14.75 -8.88 19.29
N TRP A 482 -14.45 -9.31 18.08
CA TRP A 482 -14.72 -8.55 16.85
C TRP A 482 -16.22 -8.43 16.58
N ILE A 483 -16.97 -9.51 16.77
CA ILE A 483 -18.42 -9.50 16.62
C ILE A 483 -19.06 -8.65 17.72
N LYS A 484 -18.54 -8.70 18.98
CA LYS A 484 -18.94 -7.76 20.04
C LYS A 484 -18.69 -6.30 19.65
N GLY A 485 -17.49 -6.02 19.12
CA GLY A 485 -17.13 -4.70 18.62
C GLY A 485 -18.08 -4.20 17.53
N TRP A 486 -18.48 -5.08 16.61
CA TRP A 486 -19.46 -4.77 15.57
C TRP A 486 -20.86 -4.53 16.15
N ALA A 487 -21.34 -5.36 17.08
CA ALA A 487 -22.65 -5.21 17.72
C ALA A 487 -22.78 -3.89 18.48
N ALA A 488 -21.67 -3.40 19.06
CA ALA A 488 -21.63 -2.12 19.77
C ALA A 488 -21.78 -0.88 18.87
N ILE A 489 -21.65 -1.01 17.53
CA ILE A 489 -21.78 0.13 16.60
C ILE A 489 -23.24 0.56 16.46
N ASP A 490 -23.50 1.88 16.42
CA ASP A 490 -24.79 2.42 16.03
C ASP A 490 -25.01 2.38 14.50
N PRO A 491 -26.27 2.25 14.06
CA PRO A 491 -27.48 2.04 14.87
C PRO A 491 -27.65 0.60 15.34
N LEU A 492 -28.48 0.41 16.40
CA LEU A 492 -28.96 -0.90 16.79
C LEU A 492 -29.88 -1.47 15.72
N LEU A 493 -29.84 -2.79 15.51
CA LEU A 493 -30.58 -3.47 14.45
C LEU A 493 -31.83 -4.21 14.95
N LYS A 494 -32.03 -4.28 16.28
CA LYS A 494 -33.08 -5.09 16.95
C LYS A 494 -34.50 -4.90 16.42
N ASP A 495 -34.84 -3.67 16.01
CA ASP A 495 -36.20 -3.33 15.55
C ASP A 495 -36.31 -3.12 14.05
N ILE A 496 -35.24 -3.41 13.30
CA ILE A 496 -35.13 -3.14 11.86
C ILE A 496 -35.44 -4.41 11.06
N ASP A 497 -36.28 -4.28 10.03
CA ASP A 497 -36.40 -5.31 9.00
C ASP A 497 -35.10 -5.39 8.19
N LEU A 498 -34.34 -6.47 8.35
CA LEU A 498 -33.06 -6.66 7.71
C LEU A 498 -33.13 -7.22 6.28
N ARG A 499 -34.30 -7.67 5.81
CA ARG A 499 -34.48 -8.27 4.48
C ARG A 499 -34.08 -7.35 3.33
N PRO A 500 -34.45 -6.04 3.32
CA PRO A 500 -34.00 -5.11 2.27
C PRO A 500 -32.46 -5.00 2.21
N TYR A 501 -31.83 -4.96 3.37
CA TYR A 501 -30.36 -4.85 3.48
C TYR A 501 -29.66 -6.12 3.01
N VAL A 502 -30.14 -7.29 3.46
CA VAL A 502 -29.65 -8.60 3.00
C VAL A 502 -29.82 -8.74 1.49
N PHE A 503 -30.95 -8.25 0.94
CA PHE A 503 -31.19 -8.30 -0.49
C PHE A 503 -30.14 -7.56 -1.31
N VAL A 504 -29.75 -6.34 -0.89
CA VAL A 504 -28.76 -5.51 -1.62
C VAL A 504 -27.31 -5.90 -1.32
N THR A 505 -27.06 -6.62 -0.23
CA THR A 505 -25.70 -7.08 0.15
C THR A 505 -25.40 -8.52 -0.29
N ARG A 506 -26.41 -9.33 -0.55
CA ARG A 506 -26.26 -10.74 -0.88
C ARG A 506 -25.42 -10.95 -2.14
N ASP A 507 -24.20 -11.46 -1.97
CA ASP A 507 -23.39 -11.95 -3.09
C ASP A 507 -23.76 -13.42 -3.38
N LYS A 508 -24.30 -13.69 -4.59
CA LYS A 508 -24.68 -15.05 -5.00
C LYS A 508 -23.50 -16.02 -5.12
N ARG A 509 -22.27 -15.52 -5.03
CA ARG A 509 -21.06 -16.37 -5.17
C ARG A 509 -20.74 -17.18 -3.92
N GLY A 510 -21.17 -16.78 -2.72
CA GLY A 510 -20.90 -17.51 -1.48
C GLY A 510 -21.71 -18.79 -1.31
N ALA A 511 -22.97 -18.81 -1.78
CA ALA A 511 -23.88 -19.94 -1.57
C ALA A 511 -23.69 -21.12 -2.55
N LEU A 512 -22.98 -20.92 -3.66
CA LEU A 512 -22.73 -21.97 -4.68
C LEU A 512 -21.25 -22.38 -4.75
N GLY A 513 -20.33 -21.59 -4.25
CA GLY A 513 -18.89 -21.84 -4.33
C GLY A 513 -18.40 -22.96 -3.38
N GLY A 514 -19.03 -23.12 -2.23
CA GLY A 514 -18.61 -24.13 -1.23
C GLY A 514 -19.07 -25.54 -1.59
N LEU A 515 -20.26 -25.69 -2.16
CA LEU A 515 -20.83 -26.99 -2.50
C LEU A 515 -20.41 -27.52 -3.88
N VAL A 516 -20.20 -26.60 -4.87
CA VAL A 516 -19.80 -27.00 -6.23
C VAL A 516 -18.29 -27.21 -6.33
N ALA A 517 -17.47 -26.49 -5.55
CA ALA A 517 -16.02 -26.68 -5.55
C ALA A 517 -15.60 -27.99 -4.88
N ALA A 518 -16.27 -28.41 -3.80
CA ALA A 518 -15.95 -29.66 -3.13
C ALA A 518 -16.35 -30.88 -3.99
N SER A 519 -17.55 -30.89 -4.58
CA SER A 519 -18.01 -31.99 -5.42
C SER A 519 -17.32 -32.10 -6.77
N HIS A 520 -16.81 -30.97 -7.34
CA HIS A 520 -16.05 -31.02 -8.58
C HIS A 520 -14.59 -31.42 -8.39
N LEU A 521 -13.98 -31.07 -7.24
CA LEU A 521 -12.62 -31.50 -6.92
C LEU A 521 -12.54 -32.98 -6.58
N GLU A 522 -13.50 -33.53 -5.86
CA GLU A 522 -13.59 -34.99 -5.59
C GLU A 522 -13.78 -35.77 -6.89
N GLY A 523 -14.68 -35.34 -7.78
CA GLY A 523 -14.91 -36.00 -9.08
C GLY A 523 -13.76 -35.85 -10.08
N LEU A 524 -12.90 -34.85 -9.95
CA LEU A 524 -11.70 -34.65 -10.79
C LEU A 524 -10.54 -35.49 -10.25
N VAL A 525 -10.40 -35.63 -8.96
CA VAL A 525 -9.36 -36.47 -8.32
C VAL A 525 -9.63 -37.94 -8.60
N GLU A 526 -10.88 -38.38 -8.53
CA GLU A 526 -11.24 -39.77 -8.90
C GLU A 526 -11.00 -40.08 -10.38
N ARG A 527 -11.19 -39.11 -11.29
CA ARG A 527 -10.91 -39.29 -12.74
C ARG A 527 -9.44 -39.24 -13.11
N LEU A 528 -8.59 -38.68 -12.25
CA LEU A 528 -7.14 -38.60 -12.45
C LEU A 528 -6.37 -39.73 -11.76
N MET A 529 -7.01 -40.43 -10.83
CA MET A 529 -6.40 -41.53 -10.08
C MET A 529 -6.91 -42.92 -10.53
N GLY A 530 -7.87 -43.05 -11.42
CA GLY A 530 -8.32 -44.26 -12.11
C GLY A 530 -7.94 -44.24 -13.58
#